data_96f527e088572129b1dba2314fda14cb
#
_entry.id   96f527e088572129b1dba2314fda14cb
#
_cell.length_a   1.000
_cell.length_b   1.000
_cell.length_c   1.000
_cell.angle_alpha   90.00
_cell.angle_beta   90.00
_cell.angle_gamma   90.00
#
_symmetry.space_group_name_H-M   'P 1'
#
loop_
_entity.id
_entity.type
_entity.pdbx_description
1 polymer ?
#
loop_
_entity_poly.entity_id
_entity_poly.type
_entity_poly.pdbx_seq_one_letter_code
_entity_poly.pdbx_strand_id
1 'polypeptide(L)'
;MKDLNFAVPQLINEDVKDYRKNSDERIEVEKTYDLMFNQNIKIPLYIGDEEIYTEERKEINPPHDNKKVVGSFSVCNEQHVHEAINNSLSVKNEWTSTPWQKRASIFLKAAELIAGPYRSRINAATMIGQSKTIFQAEIDAACELVDFLKLNIVYMNEIYHEQPITVGEVSNRLEYRPLEGFVYAITPFNFTAIGGNLCASAALMGNVVLWKPSDHQVYSAKVIMDVFKEAGLPNGVINLVTGDPVMITEIALKNKNLSGIHFTGSTDVFKSLWSKVGANINLYRDYPRIVGETGGKDFIFSHPSADSKIVSTAIVRGGFEYQGQKCSAASRIYIPNSKSNEIIQNLKEQISTITLGSPRNFKHFMTAVIHENSFDKI
;
A
#
# COMPACT_ATOMS: atom_id res chain seq x y z
N MET A 1 -9.03 -1.91 35.60
CA MET A 1 -8.37 -0.74 35.00
C MET A 1 -9.46 0.12 34.39
N LYS A 2 -9.54 1.40 34.78
CA LYS A 2 -10.48 2.32 34.14
C LYS A 2 -10.04 2.42 32.68
N ASP A 3 -10.93 2.09 31.76
CA ASP A 3 -10.73 2.35 30.33
C ASP A 3 -10.44 3.83 30.18
N LEU A 4 -9.20 4.16 29.80
CA LEU A 4 -8.91 5.48 29.26
C LEU A 4 -9.88 5.63 28.09
N ASN A 5 -10.74 6.66 28.13
CA ASN A 5 -11.67 6.96 27.05
C ASN A 5 -10.85 7.28 25.79
N PHE A 6 -10.47 6.24 25.04
CA PHE A 6 -9.87 6.39 23.74
C PHE A 6 -10.99 6.76 22.76
N ALA A 7 -10.89 7.97 22.20
CA ALA A 7 -11.85 8.40 21.21
C ALA A 7 -11.55 7.67 19.89
N VAL A 8 -12.41 6.73 19.52
CA VAL A 8 -12.36 6.05 18.22
C VAL A 8 -12.68 7.09 17.13
N PRO A 9 -11.89 7.16 16.05
CA PRO A 9 -12.14 8.15 14.99
C PRO A 9 -13.52 7.93 14.34
N GLN A 10 -14.13 9.02 13.89
CA GLN A 10 -15.32 8.92 13.06
C GLN A 10 -14.97 8.35 11.69
N LEU A 11 -15.86 7.53 11.11
CA LEU A 11 -15.74 6.98 9.77
C LEU A 11 -16.09 8.05 8.72
N ILE A 12 -15.16 8.97 8.50
CA ILE A 12 -15.27 10.01 7.48
C ILE A 12 -14.03 9.88 6.60
N ASN A 13 -14.26 9.74 5.29
CA ASN A 13 -13.18 9.69 4.32
C ASN A 13 -12.39 10.99 4.33
N GLU A 14 -11.09 10.88 4.06
CA GLU A 14 -10.20 12.04 3.90
C GLU A 14 -10.60 12.85 2.67
N ASP A 15 -10.63 14.18 2.82
CA ASP A 15 -11.00 15.11 1.76
C ASP A 15 -10.01 15.05 0.59
N VAL A 16 -10.53 14.77 -0.61
CA VAL A 16 -9.74 14.74 -1.85
C VAL A 16 -9.47 16.16 -2.32
N LYS A 17 -8.20 16.52 -2.46
CA LYS A 17 -7.78 17.81 -3.02
C LYS A 17 -7.93 17.81 -4.54
N ASP A 18 -8.35 18.94 -5.11
CA ASP A 18 -8.64 19.04 -6.54
C ASP A 18 -7.51 19.63 -7.41
N TYR A 19 -6.45 20.15 -6.78
CA TYR A 19 -5.25 20.68 -7.44
C TYR A 19 -5.54 21.67 -8.56
N ARG A 20 -6.51 22.57 -8.33
CA ARG A 20 -6.88 23.63 -9.27
C ARG A 20 -5.69 24.52 -9.61
N LYS A 21 -5.73 25.09 -10.79
CA LYS A 21 -4.69 26.04 -11.19
C LYS A 21 -4.55 27.17 -10.16
N ASN A 22 -3.35 27.41 -9.69
CA ASN A 22 -2.98 28.42 -8.68
C ASN A 22 -3.49 28.13 -7.26
N SER A 23 -3.97 26.94 -6.94
CA SER A 23 -4.26 26.56 -5.56
C SER A 23 -2.97 26.27 -4.79
N ASP A 24 -3.01 26.44 -3.46
CA ASP A 24 -1.83 26.26 -2.59
C ASP A 24 -1.33 24.81 -2.64
N GLU A 25 -2.24 23.84 -2.59
CA GLU A 25 -1.89 22.41 -2.66
C GLU A 25 -1.24 22.05 -4.00
N ARG A 26 -1.65 22.70 -5.12
CA ARG A 26 -1.00 22.50 -6.41
C ARG A 26 0.40 23.10 -6.45
N ILE A 27 0.58 24.32 -5.98
CA ILE A 27 1.88 25.00 -5.92
C ILE A 27 2.85 24.16 -5.06
N GLU A 28 2.38 23.67 -3.92
CA GLU A 28 3.17 22.86 -3.01
C GLU A 28 3.60 21.54 -3.62
N VAL A 29 2.67 20.77 -4.22
CA VAL A 29 3.00 19.47 -4.81
C VAL A 29 3.89 19.62 -6.04
N GLU A 30 3.71 20.65 -6.87
CA GLU A 30 4.58 20.95 -8.01
C GLU A 30 6.02 21.24 -7.56
N LYS A 31 6.19 22.08 -6.53
CA LYS A 31 7.49 22.38 -5.92
C LYS A 31 8.12 21.12 -5.32
N THR A 32 7.34 20.33 -4.59
CA THR A 32 7.81 19.10 -3.94
C THR A 32 8.22 18.07 -4.97
N TYR A 33 7.44 17.89 -6.04
CA TYR A 33 7.78 17.01 -7.15
C TYR A 33 9.11 17.40 -7.79
N ASP A 34 9.28 18.68 -8.16
CA ASP A 34 10.50 19.18 -8.82
C ASP A 34 11.73 18.99 -7.92
N LEU A 35 11.61 19.22 -6.62
CA LEU A 35 12.67 18.99 -5.65
C LEU A 35 13.03 17.50 -5.57
N MET A 36 12.05 16.64 -5.38
CA MET A 36 12.26 15.20 -5.22
C MET A 36 12.74 14.52 -6.50
N PHE A 37 12.31 15.00 -7.67
CA PHE A 37 12.73 14.50 -8.98
C PHE A 37 14.22 14.78 -9.28
N ASN A 38 14.78 15.81 -8.65
CA ASN A 38 16.17 16.24 -8.86
C ASN A 38 17.10 15.93 -7.68
N GLN A 39 16.59 15.35 -6.59
CA GLN A 39 17.32 15.18 -5.33
C GLN A 39 18.41 14.11 -5.37
N ASN A 40 18.34 13.13 -6.28
CA ASN A 40 19.20 11.93 -6.29
C ASN A 40 19.22 11.19 -4.93
N ILE A 41 18.04 10.73 -4.52
CA ILE A 41 17.83 10.10 -3.20
C ILE A 41 18.55 8.76 -3.07
N LYS A 42 19.07 8.47 -1.85
CA LYS A 42 19.56 7.14 -1.48
C LYS A 42 18.63 6.55 -0.45
N ILE A 43 18.03 5.40 -0.76
CA ILE A 43 17.08 4.71 0.12
C ILE A 43 17.77 3.53 0.79
N PRO A 44 17.85 3.49 2.13
CA PRO A 44 18.46 2.40 2.88
C PRO A 44 17.51 1.21 3.06
N LEU A 45 18.03 0.11 3.59
CA LEU A 45 17.24 -0.87 4.32
C LEU A 45 16.95 -0.29 5.71
N TYR A 46 15.78 -0.59 6.27
CA TYR A 46 15.43 -0.23 7.64
C TYR A 46 15.38 -1.50 8.48
N ILE A 47 16.40 -1.72 9.32
CA ILE A 47 16.53 -2.92 10.17
C ILE A 47 16.78 -2.45 11.60
N GLY A 48 15.79 -2.64 12.46
CA GLY A 48 15.85 -2.11 13.81
C GLY A 48 15.94 -0.59 13.84
N ASP A 49 16.93 -0.09 14.54
CA ASP A 49 17.27 1.34 14.62
C ASP A 49 18.24 1.80 13.53
N GLU A 50 18.71 0.89 12.67
CA GLU A 50 19.70 1.18 11.64
C GLU A 50 19.08 1.48 10.27
N GLU A 51 19.68 2.45 9.57
CA GLU A 51 19.50 2.72 8.15
C GLU A 51 20.74 2.21 7.41
N ILE A 52 20.60 1.02 6.77
CA ILE A 52 21.74 0.32 6.16
C ILE A 52 21.85 0.69 4.68
N TYR A 53 22.95 1.34 4.32
CA TYR A 53 23.31 1.68 2.95
C TYR A 53 24.30 0.64 2.40
N THR A 54 23.81 -0.30 1.60
CA THR A 54 24.62 -1.37 1.03
C THR A 54 25.48 -0.89 -0.15
N GLU A 55 26.54 -1.66 -0.48
CA GLU A 55 27.35 -1.41 -1.68
C GLU A 55 26.54 -1.70 -2.95
N GLU A 56 25.83 -2.83 -2.97
CA GLU A 56 24.93 -3.18 -4.06
C GLU A 56 23.66 -2.33 -4.01
N ARG A 57 23.36 -1.66 -5.11
CA ARG A 57 22.22 -0.74 -5.24
C ARG A 57 21.56 -0.89 -6.59
N LYS A 58 20.26 -0.64 -6.62
CA LYS A 58 19.50 -0.49 -7.86
C LYS A 58 19.10 0.97 -8.03
N GLU A 59 19.14 1.43 -9.28
CA GLU A 59 18.67 2.77 -9.64
C GLU A 59 17.15 2.87 -9.58
N ILE A 60 16.67 4.07 -9.28
CA ILE A 60 15.25 4.44 -9.34
C ILE A 60 15.05 5.28 -10.59
N ASN A 61 14.40 4.68 -11.58
CA ASN A 61 14.08 5.33 -12.83
C ASN A 61 12.55 5.52 -12.89
N PRO A 62 12.05 6.77 -13.01
CA PRO A 62 10.61 6.99 -13.19
C PRO A 62 10.11 6.34 -14.47
N PRO A 63 9.01 5.56 -14.45
CA PRO A 63 8.52 4.90 -15.66
C PRO A 63 8.21 5.86 -16.83
N HIS A 64 7.79 7.08 -16.54
CA HIS A 64 7.52 8.13 -17.55
C HIS A 64 8.77 8.85 -18.07
N ASP A 65 9.93 8.60 -17.45
CA ASP A 65 11.24 9.11 -17.90
C ASP A 65 12.32 8.09 -17.49
N ASN A 66 12.32 6.94 -18.14
CA ASN A 66 13.16 5.78 -17.80
C ASN A 66 14.68 6.00 -18.01
N LYS A 67 15.07 7.12 -18.64
CA LYS A 67 16.48 7.53 -18.79
C LYS A 67 16.96 8.38 -17.61
N LYS A 68 16.05 8.94 -16.86
CA LYS A 68 16.37 9.76 -15.67
C LYS A 68 16.58 8.87 -14.47
N VAL A 69 17.70 9.04 -13.79
CA VAL A 69 17.95 8.45 -12.47
C VAL A 69 17.60 9.49 -11.42
N VAL A 70 16.64 9.20 -10.56
CA VAL A 70 16.21 10.08 -9.46
C VAL A 70 16.78 9.64 -8.11
N GLY A 71 17.47 8.52 -8.09
CA GLY A 71 18.11 7.99 -6.90
C GLY A 71 18.44 6.52 -7.01
N SER A 72 18.75 5.91 -5.88
CA SER A 72 19.01 4.47 -5.77
C SER A 72 18.50 3.91 -4.44
N PHE A 73 18.28 2.62 -4.38
CA PHE A 73 17.96 1.91 -3.15
C PHE A 73 18.93 0.77 -2.91
N SER A 74 19.17 0.48 -1.62
CA SER A 74 20.03 -0.59 -1.16
C SER A 74 19.45 -1.96 -1.48
N VAL A 75 20.27 -2.91 -1.91
CA VAL A 75 19.88 -4.30 -2.15
C VAL A 75 20.33 -5.15 -0.96
N CYS A 76 19.40 -5.86 -0.33
CA CYS A 76 19.71 -6.74 0.78
C CYS A 76 20.34 -8.06 0.31
N ASN A 77 21.21 -8.62 1.12
CA ASN A 77 21.66 -10.00 1.02
C ASN A 77 20.92 -10.89 2.02
N GLU A 78 21.23 -12.19 2.07
CA GLU A 78 20.60 -13.17 2.96
C GLU A 78 20.77 -12.79 4.44
N GLN A 79 21.94 -12.30 4.82
CA GLN A 79 22.24 -11.88 6.19
C GLN A 79 21.31 -10.74 6.65
N HIS A 80 21.12 -9.71 5.82
CA HIS A 80 20.23 -8.60 6.14
C HIS A 80 18.78 -9.08 6.35
N VAL A 81 18.31 -10.08 5.60
CA VAL A 81 16.96 -10.63 5.79
C VAL A 81 16.85 -11.37 7.13
N HIS A 82 17.87 -12.17 7.49
CA HIS A 82 17.93 -12.84 8.78
C HIS A 82 17.99 -11.82 9.94
N GLU A 83 18.79 -10.77 9.82
CA GLU A 83 18.89 -9.69 10.79
C GLU A 83 17.55 -8.96 10.97
N ALA A 84 16.85 -8.64 9.88
CA ALA A 84 15.54 -8.02 9.93
C ALA A 84 14.49 -8.89 10.64
N ILE A 85 14.48 -10.18 10.39
CA ILE A 85 13.61 -11.13 11.09
C ILE A 85 13.97 -11.22 12.57
N ASN A 86 15.24 -11.36 12.89
CA ASN A 86 15.71 -11.45 14.28
C ASN A 86 15.39 -10.17 15.05
N ASN A 87 15.61 -9.01 14.44
CA ASN A 87 15.26 -7.73 15.01
C ASN A 87 13.75 -7.61 15.26
N SER A 88 12.90 -7.98 14.30
CA SER A 88 11.45 -8.06 14.52
C SER A 88 11.09 -8.89 15.74
N LEU A 89 11.68 -10.06 15.88
CA LEU A 89 11.39 -10.98 16.98
C LEU A 89 11.91 -10.45 18.34
N SER A 90 13.00 -9.69 18.36
CA SER A 90 13.56 -9.13 19.60
C SER A 90 12.65 -8.06 20.22
N VAL A 91 11.98 -7.24 19.40
CA VAL A 91 11.08 -6.17 19.86
C VAL A 91 9.64 -6.63 20.05
N LYS A 92 9.31 -7.87 19.61
CA LYS A 92 7.94 -8.40 19.60
C LYS A 92 7.26 -8.33 20.96
N ASN A 93 7.94 -8.76 22.03
CA ASN A 93 7.34 -8.84 23.37
C ASN A 93 6.96 -7.45 23.90
N GLU A 94 7.80 -6.47 23.72
CA GLU A 94 7.55 -5.08 24.13
C GLU A 94 6.37 -4.50 23.32
N TRP A 95 6.38 -4.68 21.99
CA TRP A 95 5.30 -4.20 21.14
C TRP A 95 3.96 -4.89 21.44
N THR A 96 3.96 -6.20 21.64
CA THR A 96 2.78 -6.98 22.02
C THR A 96 2.17 -6.49 23.34
N SER A 97 3.00 -6.18 24.33
CA SER A 97 2.55 -5.68 25.65
C SER A 97 2.15 -4.21 25.65
N THR A 98 2.46 -3.47 24.58
CA THR A 98 2.03 -2.08 24.42
C THR A 98 0.51 -2.01 24.35
N PRO A 99 -0.17 -1.21 25.21
CA PRO A 99 -1.63 -1.05 25.17
C PRO A 99 -2.12 -0.70 23.78
N TRP A 100 -3.22 -1.32 23.34
CA TRP A 100 -3.74 -1.11 21.99
C TRP A 100 -4.07 0.36 21.70
N GLN A 101 -4.51 1.12 22.72
CA GLN A 101 -4.78 2.56 22.60
C GLN A 101 -3.51 3.35 22.24
N LYS A 102 -2.36 2.95 22.80
CA LYS A 102 -1.08 3.57 22.47
C LYS A 102 -0.64 3.21 21.04
N ARG A 103 -0.84 1.95 20.64
CA ARG A 103 -0.59 1.56 19.24
C ARG A 103 -1.49 2.33 18.28
N ALA A 104 -2.79 2.44 18.58
CA ALA A 104 -3.74 3.21 17.81
C ALA A 104 -3.35 4.69 17.68
N SER A 105 -2.90 5.33 18.78
CA SER A 105 -2.50 6.74 18.75
C SER A 105 -1.32 7.02 17.82
N ILE A 106 -0.39 6.07 17.67
CA ILE A 106 0.73 6.18 16.72
C ILE A 106 0.20 6.21 15.27
N PHE A 107 -0.70 5.29 14.93
CA PHE A 107 -1.25 5.24 13.56
C PHE A 107 -2.23 6.37 13.27
N LEU A 108 -2.95 6.90 14.27
CA LEU A 108 -3.71 8.15 14.11
C LEU A 108 -2.79 9.33 13.82
N LYS A 109 -1.67 9.45 14.54
CA LYS A 109 -0.68 10.47 14.25
C LYS A 109 -0.06 10.31 12.87
N ALA A 110 0.19 9.08 12.43
CA ALA A 110 0.65 8.81 11.06
C ALA A 110 -0.37 9.29 10.03
N ALA A 111 -1.68 9.05 10.27
CA ALA A 111 -2.74 9.54 9.41
C ALA A 111 -2.77 11.09 9.35
N GLU A 112 -2.62 11.77 10.48
CA GLU A 112 -2.54 13.24 10.56
C GLU A 112 -1.32 13.79 9.80
N LEU A 113 -0.15 13.14 9.93
CA LEU A 113 1.06 13.52 9.21
C LEU A 113 0.86 13.38 7.68
N ILE A 114 0.22 12.31 7.22
CA ILE A 114 -0.06 12.10 5.80
C ILE A 114 -1.09 13.10 5.30
N ALA A 115 -2.18 13.34 6.04
CA ALA A 115 -3.21 14.31 5.68
C ALA A 115 -2.68 15.76 5.63
N GLY A 116 -1.62 16.05 6.39
CA GLY A 116 -1.00 17.37 6.53
C GLY A 116 0.38 17.47 5.87
N PRO A 117 1.47 17.56 6.67
CA PRO A 117 2.80 17.97 6.19
C PRO A 117 3.47 16.98 5.22
N TYR A 118 3.03 15.72 5.18
CA TYR A 118 3.57 14.73 4.26
C TYR A 118 2.74 14.53 2.97
N ARG A 119 1.59 15.21 2.83
CA ARG A 119 0.68 14.99 1.70
C ARG A 119 1.34 15.24 0.35
N SER A 120 1.99 16.37 0.20
CA SER A 120 2.72 16.70 -1.04
C SER A 120 3.88 15.73 -1.29
N ARG A 121 4.58 15.27 -0.23
CA ARG A 121 5.71 14.34 -0.37
C ARG A 121 5.28 12.94 -0.78
N ILE A 122 4.22 12.39 -0.17
CA ILE A 122 3.74 11.04 -0.52
C ILE A 122 3.15 11.02 -1.92
N ASN A 123 2.44 12.08 -2.32
CA ASN A 123 1.93 12.24 -3.67
C ASN A 123 3.06 12.36 -4.69
N ALA A 124 4.05 13.23 -4.45
CA ALA A 124 5.20 13.40 -5.34
C ALA A 124 6.00 12.09 -5.48
N ALA A 125 6.26 11.36 -4.39
CA ALA A 125 6.93 10.06 -4.44
C ALA A 125 6.16 9.04 -5.30
N THR A 126 4.83 9.03 -5.19
CA THR A 126 3.93 8.18 -5.98
C THR A 126 3.93 8.58 -7.46
N MET A 127 3.87 9.88 -7.76
CA MET A 127 3.96 10.40 -9.12
C MET A 127 5.30 10.03 -9.78
N ILE A 128 6.39 10.11 -9.05
CA ILE A 128 7.74 9.82 -9.55
C ILE A 128 7.94 8.31 -9.72
N GLY A 129 7.79 7.54 -8.65
CA GLY A 129 8.14 6.11 -8.62
C GLY A 129 7.16 5.21 -9.37
N GLN A 130 5.88 5.57 -9.40
CA GLN A 130 4.81 4.78 -9.98
C GLN A 130 4.22 5.40 -11.25
N SER A 131 4.64 6.61 -11.62
CA SER A 131 4.09 7.38 -12.75
C SER A 131 2.57 7.59 -12.66
N LYS A 132 2.04 7.81 -11.47
CA LYS A 132 0.64 8.21 -11.31
C LYS A 132 0.46 9.70 -11.56
N THR A 133 -0.67 10.09 -12.12
CA THR A 133 -1.06 11.51 -12.14
C THR A 133 -1.32 11.98 -10.71
N ILE A 134 -1.30 13.30 -10.49
CA ILE A 134 -1.60 13.84 -9.14
C ILE A 134 -2.98 13.42 -8.64
N PHE A 135 -3.99 13.34 -9.54
CA PHE A 135 -5.34 12.96 -9.17
C PHE A 135 -5.44 11.50 -8.71
N GLN A 136 -4.62 10.62 -9.30
CA GLN A 136 -4.51 9.22 -8.88
C GLN A 136 -3.67 9.10 -7.62
N ALA A 137 -2.55 9.83 -7.51
CA ALA A 137 -1.70 9.81 -6.33
C ALA A 137 -2.45 10.32 -5.10
N GLU A 138 -3.24 11.38 -5.26
CA GLU A 138 -4.05 11.95 -4.19
C GLU A 138 -5.00 10.93 -3.57
N ILE A 139 -5.70 10.17 -4.40
CA ILE A 139 -6.63 9.12 -3.94
C ILE A 139 -5.86 7.89 -3.48
N ASP A 140 -5.04 7.31 -4.35
CA ASP A 140 -4.42 5.99 -4.19
C ASP A 140 -3.19 5.99 -3.25
N ALA A 141 -2.74 7.16 -2.77
CA ALA A 141 -1.66 7.29 -1.81
C ALA A 141 -2.09 8.05 -0.55
N ALA A 142 -2.42 9.34 -0.66
CA ALA A 142 -2.67 10.15 0.52
C ALA A 142 -4.02 9.82 1.18
N CYS A 143 -5.14 9.99 0.46
CA CYS A 143 -6.48 9.83 1.04
C CYS A 143 -6.73 8.39 1.50
N GLU A 144 -6.48 7.41 0.64
CA GLU A 144 -6.74 6.00 0.95
C GLU A 144 -5.87 5.50 2.11
N LEU A 145 -4.59 5.92 2.21
CA LEU A 145 -3.77 5.51 3.36
C LEU A 145 -4.24 6.14 4.66
N VAL A 146 -4.65 7.41 4.65
CA VAL A 146 -5.26 8.07 5.81
C VAL A 146 -6.52 7.32 6.26
N ASP A 147 -7.38 6.97 5.30
CA ASP A 147 -8.61 6.23 5.57
C ASP A 147 -8.32 4.83 6.12
N PHE A 148 -7.38 4.08 5.53
CA PHE A 148 -6.97 2.78 6.07
C PHE A 148 -6.48 2.88 7.51
N LEU A 149 -5.62 3.84 7.82
CA LEU A 149 -5.08 4.00 9.17
C LEU A 149 -6.17 4.32 10.20
N LYS A 150 -7.15 5.15 9.83
CA LYS A 150 -8.31 5.48 10.68
C LYS A 150 -9.28 4.29 10.81
N LEU A 151 -9.67 3.69 9.67
CA LEU A 151 -10.63 2.58 9.61
C LEU A 151 -10.15 1.33 10.34
N ASN A 152 -8.86 0.98 10.20
CA ASN A 152 -8.28 -0.17 10.90
C ASN A 152 -8.39 -0.02 12.42
N ILE A 153 -8.31 1.19 12.96
CA ILE A 153 -8.48 1.44 14.39
C ILE A 153 -9.94 1.21 14.81
N VAL A 154 -10.89 1.63 13.98
CA VAL A 154 -12.32 1.37 14.23
C VAL A 154 -12.58 -0.14 14.24
N TYR A 155 -12.13 -0.86 13.22
CA TYR A 155 -12.28 -2.31 13.13
C TYR A 155 -11.57 -3.06 14.27
N MET A 156 -10.37 -2.63 14.66
CA MET A 156 -9.69 -3.18 15.83
C MET A 156 -10.52 -3.00 17.09
N ASN A 157 -11.11 -1.82 17.30
CA ASN A 157 -11.97 -1.53 18.43
C ASN A 157 -13.23 -2.40 18.41
N GLU A 158 -13.87 -2.59 17.25
CA GLU A 158 -15.03 -3.48 17.09
C GLU A 158 -14.64 -4.92 17.44
N ILE A 159 -13.55 -5.45 16.90
CA ILE A 159 -13.04 -6.80 17.21
C ILE A 159 -12.80 -6.97 18.72
N TYR A 160 -12.17 -6.00 19.37
CA TYR A 160 -11.90 -6.10 20.82
C TYR A 160 -13.16 -5.99 21.70
N HIS A 161 -14.24 -5.40 21.18
CA HIS A 161 -15.53 -5.36 21.85
C HIS A 161 -16.38 -6.62 21.60
N GLU A 162 -16.03 -7.43 20.62
CA GLU A 162 -16.69 -8.70 20.37
C GLU A 162 -16.30 -9.70 21.45
N GLN A 163 -17.19 -9.85 22.45
CA GLN A 163 -16.96 -10.67 23.63
C GLN A 163 -18.04 -11.76 23.74
N PRO A 164 -17.70 -12.92 24.34
CA PRO A 164 -18.68 -14.01 24.55
C PRO A 164 -19.76 -13.60 25.54
N ILE A 165 -20.91 -14.24 25.41
CA ILE A 165 -22.06 -14.04 26.33
C ILE A 165 -21.68 -14.52 27.72
N THR A 166 -21.92 -13.67 28.72
CA THR A 166 -21.85 -14.00 30.13
C THR A 166 -23.21 -14.60 30.58
N VAL A 167 -23.22 -15.77 31.20
CA VAL A 167 -24.42 -16.45 31.64
C VAL A 167 -24.35 -16.72 33.15
N GLY A 168 -25.37 -16.26 33.89
CA GLY A 168 -25.45 -16.43 35.32
C GLY A 168 -24.31 -15.77 36.09
N GLU A 169 -23.66 -16.48 36.97
CA GLU A 169 -22.53 -15.98 37.79
C GLU A 169 -21.16 -16.16 37.13
N VAL A 170 -21.14 -16.73 35.92
CA VAL A 170 -19.88 -17.00 35.19
C VAL A 170 -19.61 -15.87 34.21
N SER A 171 -18.46 -15.20 34.39
CA SER A 171 -17.96 -14.19 33.44
C SER A 171 -17.05 -14.82 32.37
N ASN A 172 -17.45 -14.73 31.12
CA ASN A 172 -16.64 -15.16 29.96
C ASN A 172 -15.98 -13.96 29.32
N ARG A 173 -14.69 -14.11 28.98
CA ARG A 173 -13.90 -13.06 28.33
C ARG A 173 -12.92 -13.66 27.34
N LEU A 174 -12.76 -12.99 26.19
CA LEU A 174 -11.70 -13.21 25.22
C LEU A 174 -10.59 -12.20 25.42
N GLU A 175 -9.35 -12.67 25.33
CA GLU A 175 -8.16 -11.81 25.20
C GLU A 175 -7.55 -12.05 23.83
N TYR A 176 -7.53 -10.96 23.01
CA TYR A 176 -6.93 -11.00 21.70
C TYR A 176 -5.44 -10.75 21.82
N ARG A 177 -4.62 -11.69 21.34
CA ARG A 177 -3.18 -11.59 21.33
C ARG A 177 -2.63 -11.57 19.89
N PRO A 178 -1.50 -10.90 19.63
CA PRO A 178 -0.81 -10.99 18.34
C PRO A 178 -0.36 -12.41 17.99
N LEU A 179 -0.03 -12.63 16.73
CA LEU A 179 0.45 -13.91 16.23
C LEU A 179 1.83 -14.28 16.82
N GLU A 180 2.14 -15.57 16.89
CA GLU A 180 3.39 -16.09 17.41
C GLU A 180 4.51 -16.09 16.36
N GLY A 181 5.14 -14.94 16.16
CA GLY A 181 6.21 -14.76 15.21
C GLY A 181 6.15 -13.40 14.49
N PHE A 182 6.51 -13.38 13.21
CA PHE A 182 6.46 -12.18 12.38
C PHE A 182 5.49 -12.35 11.21
N VAL A 183 4.98 -11.23 10.71
CA VAL A 183 4.17 -11.17 9.50
C VAL A 183 5.07 -10.73 8.33
N TYR A 184 5.03 -11.44 7.21
CA TYR A 184 5.70 -11.08 5.99
C TYR A 184 4.74 -10.28 5.10
N ALA A 185 4.95 -8.97 4.99
CA ALA A 185 4.16 -8.06 4.16
C ALA A 185 4.83 -7.87 2.79
N ILE A 186 4.14 -8.23 1.72
CA ILE A 186 4.59 -8.10 0.33
C ILE A 186 3.65 -7.16 -0.39
N THR A 187 4.14 -5.99 -0.79
CA THR A 187 3.28 -4.92 -1.29
C THR A 187 3.48 -4.63 -2.78
N PRO A 188 2.40 -4.26 -3.49
CA PRO A 188 2.39 -4.10 -4.93
C PRO A 188 3.03 -2.77 -5.35
N PHE A 189 3.16 -2.55 -6.67
CA PHE A 189 3.67 -1.30 -7.20
C PHE A 189 2.59 -0.21 -7.37
N ASN A 190 1.33 -0.60 -7.50
CA ASN A 190 0.28 0.27 -8.05
C ASN A 190 -0.42 1.18 -7.02
N PHE A 191 -0.40 0.83 -5.73
CA PHE A 191 -1.02 1.62 -4.66
C PHE A 191 -0.05 1.86 -3.51
N THR A 192 0.33 3.11 -3.30
CA THR A 192 1.11 3.51 -2.12
C THR A 192 0.35 3.25 -0.82
N ALA A 193 -0.97 3.49 -0.83
CA ALA A 193 -1.83 3.23 0.32
C ALA A 193 -1.80 1.76 0.75
N ILE A 194 -1.89 0.81 -0.20
CA ILE A 194 -1.76 -0.62 0.08
C ILE A 194 -0.38 -0.94 0.67
N GLY A 195 0.68 -0.30 0.15
CA GLY A 195 2.04 -0.43 0.68
C GLY A 195 2.11 -0.14 2.17
N GLY A 196 1.55 0.97 2.61
CA GLY A 196 1.48 1.35 4.01
C GLY A 196 0.53 0.49 4.82
N ASN A 197 -0.64 0.17 4.26
CA ASN A 197 -1.69 -0.56 4.96
C ASN A 197 -1.32 -2.00 5.32
N LEU A 198 -0.67 -2.75 4.41
CA LEU A 198 -0.34 -4.16 4.68
C LEU A 198 0.57 -4.33 5.89
N CYS A 199 1.49 -3.39 6.10
CA CYS A 199 2.34 -3.40 7.28
C CYS A 199 1.64 -2.78 8.49
N ALA A 200 0.95 -1.65 8.32
CA ALA A 200 0.34 -0.91 9.42
C ALA A 200 -0.78 -1.70 10.11
N SER A 201 -1.66 -2.38 9.34
CA SER A 201 -2.76 -3.17 9.89
C SER A 201 -2.26 -4.32 10.77
N ALA A 202 -1.20 -5.03 10.33
CA ALA A 202 -0.58 -6.08 11.11
C ALA A 202 0.09 -5.51 12.38
N ALA A 203 0.83 -4.40 12.26
CA ALA A 203 1.51 -3.77 13.37
C ALA A 203 0.52 -3.18 14.39
N LEU A 204 -0.58 -2.57 13.95
CA LEU A 204 -1.65 -2.05 14.82
C LEU A 204 -2.21 -3.14 15.75
N MET A 205 -2.38 -4.36 15.24
CA MET A 205 -2.83 -5.51 16.01
C MET A 205 -1.73 -6.11 16.91
N GLY A 206 -0.57 -5.46 17.02
CA GLY A 206 0.54 -5.83 17.90
C GLY A 206 1.52 -6.83 17.31
N ASN A 207 1.44 -7.10 16.00
CA ASN A 207 2.40 -7.94 15.29
C ASN A 207 3.66 -7.14 14.91
N VAL A 208 4.74 -7.86 14.62
CA VAL A 208 5.96 -7.30 14.01
C VAL A 208 6.05 -7.75 12.56
N VAL A 209 6.65 -6.91 11.72
CA VAL A 209 6.53 -7.04 10.26
C VAL A 209 7.88 -7.00 9.57
N LEU A 210 8.12 -7.97 8.69
CA LEU A 210 9.12 -7.89 7.64
C LEU A 210 8.41 -7.36 6.38
N TRP A 211 8.76 -6.18 5.92
CA TRP A 211 8.13 -5.53 4.76
C TRP A 211 9.03 -5.57 3.53
N LYS A 212 8.53 -6.15 2.44
CA LYS A 212 9.16 -6.15 1.13
C LYS A 212 8.26 -5.42 0.13
N PRO A 213 8.51 -4.14 -0.18
CA PRO A 213 7.78 -3.42 -1.22
C PRO A 213 8.24 -3.85 -2.63
N SER A 214 7.41 -3.58 -3.63
CA SER A 214 7.85 -3.62 -5.02
C SER A 214 8.98 -2.61 -5.26
N ASP A 215 9.94 -2.95 -6.14
CA ASP A 215 11.05 -2.05 -6.50
C ASP A 215 10.54 -0.69 -7.02
N HIS A 216 9.41 -0.66 -7.72
CA HIS A 216 8.78 0.57 -8.20
C HIS A 216 7.99 1.35 -7.12
N GLN A 217 7.85 0.79 -5.91
CA GLN A 217 7.21 1.45 -4.78
C GLN A 217 8.22 1.95 -3.73
N VAL A 218 9.50 1.68 -3.88
CA VAL A 218 10.51 1.97 -2.84
C VAL A 218 10.56 3.45 -2.48
N TYR A 219 10.31 4.36 -3.43
CA TYR A 219 10.34 5.79 -3.13
C TYR A 219 9.19 6.19 -2.19
N SER A 220 7.97 5.76 -2.47
CA SER A 220 6.82 6.01 -1.59
C SER A 220 6.91 5.21 -0.28
N ALA A 221 7.48 3.99 -0.31
CA ALA A 221 7.74 3.19 0.89
C ALA A 221 8.70 3.91 1.86
N LYS A 222 9.73 4.57 1.34
CA LYS A 222 10.62 5.42 2.16
C LYS A 222 9.86 6.56 2.84
N VAL A 223 8.97 7.24 2.13
CA VAL A 223 8.16 8.32 2.72
C VAL A 223 7.24 7.77 3.81
N ILE A 224 6.65 6.59 3.61
CA ILE A 224 5.83 5.91 4.63
C ILE A 224 6.65 5.57 5.87
N MET A 225 7.89 5.06 5.71
CA MET A 225 8.77 4.79 6.85
C MET A 225 9.13 6.07 7.61
N ASP A 226 9.39 7.18 6.93
CA ASP A 226 9.60 8.48 7.56
C ASP A 226 8.39 8.90 8.42
N VAL A 227 7.19 8.75 7.86
CA VAL A 227 5.93 9.05 8.58
C VAL A 227 5.78 8.16 9.82
N PHE A 228 6.00 6.86 9.69
CA PHE A 228 5.87 5.95 10.84
C PHE A 228 6.90 6.25 11.94
N LYS A 229 8.15 6.56 11.57
CA LYS A 229 9.19 6.99 12.53
C LYS A 229 8.79 8.30 13.23
N GLU A 230 8.34 9.31 12.49
CA GLU A 230 7.89 10.59 13.06
C GLU A 230 6.63 10.45 13.91
N ALA A 231 5.73 9.54 13.56
CA ALA A 231 4.55 9.21 14.37
C ALA A 231 4.90 8.52 15.70
N GLY A 232 6.13 8.02 15.84
CA GLY A 232 6.62 7.35 17.04
C GLY A 232 6.46 5.85 17.05
N LEU A 233 6.39 5.20 15.87
CA LEU A 233 6.44 3.75 15.76
C LEU A 233 7.81 3.27 16.25
N PRO A 234 7.87 2.35 17.23
CA PRO A 234 9.17 1.84 17.72
C PRO A 234 9.97 1.15 16.61
N ASN A 235 11.28 1.35 16.65
CA ASN A 235 12.20 0.71 15.71
C ASN A 235 12.08 -0.81 15.78
N GLY A 236 12.15 -1.48 14.64
CA GLY A 236 12.05 -2.93 14.54
C GLY A 236 10.63 -3.51 14.49
N VAL A 237 9.60 -2.74 14.80
CA VAL A 237 8.20 -3.20 14.64
C VAL A 237 7.89 -3.44 13.16
N ILE A 238 8.36 -2.58 12.27
CA ILE A 238 8.34 -2.76 10.82
C ILE A 238 9.76 -2.61 10.32
N ASN A 239 10.32 -3.70 9.76
CA ASN A 239 11.61 -3.68 9.08
C ASN A 239 11.38 -3.73 7.57
N LEU A 240 12.00 -2.81 6.82
CA LEU A 240 11.86 -2.72 5.37
C LEU A 240 13.13 -3.23 4.70
N VAL A 241 12.96 -4.24 3.83
CA VAL A 241 14.04 -4.82 3.02
C VAL A 241 13.68 -4.76 1.54
N THR A 242 14.69 -4.44 0.73
CA THR A 242 14.59 -4.33 -0.73
C THR A 242 15.65 -5.20 -1.40
N GLY A 243 15.37 -5.76 -2.56
CA GLY A 243 16.29 -6.65 -3.26
C GLY A 243 15.60 -7.79 -3.99
N ASP A 244 16.30 -8.91 -4.16
CA ASP A 244 15.77 -10.09 -4.86
C ASP A 244 14.54 -10.66 -4.15
N PRO A 245 13.35 -10.60 -4.78
CA PRO A 245 12.12 -11.08 -4.17
C PRO A 245 12.12 -12.59 -3.93
N VAL A 246 12.87 -13.37 -4.73
CA VAL A 246 12.93 -14.83 -4.60
C VAL A 246 13.72 -15.17 -3.36
N MET A 247 14.92 -14.62 -3.20
CA MET A 247 15.79 -14.84 -2.05
C MET A 247 15.10 -14.43 -0.74
N ILE A 248 14.54 -13.21 -0.68
CA ILE A 248 13.85 -12.70 0.53
C ILE A 248 12.68 -13.62 0.89
N THR A 249 11.87 -14.02 -0.09
CA THR A 249 10.72 -14.90 0.13
C THR A 249 11.12 -16.28 0.60
N GLU A 250 12.15 -16.89 0.00
CA GLU A 250 12.63 -18.22 0.43
C GLU A 250 13.10 -18.22 1.90
N ILE A 251 13.84 -17.20 2.32
CA ILE A 251 14.28 -17.07 3.71
C ILE A 251 13.10 -16.89 4.66
N ALA A 252 12.17 -15.99 4.32
CA ALA A 252 10.97 -15.75 5.12
C ALA A 252 10.13 -17.01 5.28
N LEU A 253 9.86 -17.75 4.18
CA LEU A 253 9.04 -18.95 4.16
C LEU A 253 9.70 -20.16 4.82
N LYS A 254 11.02 -20.21 4.93
CA LYS A 254 11.75 -21.26 5.65
C LYS A 254 11.95 -20.96 7.13
N ASN A 255 11.55 -19.79 7.60
CA ASN A 255 11.71 -19.44 9.00
C ASN A 255 10.57 -19.99 9.86
N LYS A 256 10.89 -20.76 10.89
CA LYS A 256 9.92 -21.38 11.82
C LYS A 256 9.00 -20.38 12.54
N ASN A 257 9.41 -19.10 12.62
CA ASN A 257 8.65 -18.04 13.27
C ASN A 257 7.77 -17.24 12.28
N LEU A 258 7.64 -17.67 11.03
CA LEU A 258 6.66 -17.09 10.13
C LEU A 258 5.26 -17.36 10.69
N SER A 259 4.49 -16.32 10.98
CA SER A 259 3.15 -16.43 11.56
C SER A 259 2.05 -15.88 10.67
N GLY A 260 2.41 -15.13 9.64
CA GLY A 260 1.44 -14.63 8.66
C GLY A 260 2.09 -14.09 7.40
N ILE A 261 1.32 -14.07 6.32
CA ILE A 261 1.65 -13.41 5.05
C ILE A 261 0.53 -12.44 4.76
N HIS A 262 0.87 -11.19 4.52
CA HIS A 262 -0.04 -10.18 4.02
C HIS A 262 0.43 -9.73 2.64
N PHE A 263 -0.30 -10.13 1.60
CA PHE A 263 0.13 -10.06 0.22
C PHE A 263 -0.85 -9.29 -0.65
N THR A 264 -0.34 -8.41 -1.48
CA THR A 264 -1.08 -7.90 -2.65
C THR A 264 -0.16 -7.95 -3.87
N GLY A 265 -0.63 -8.61 -4.95
CA GLY A 265 0.15 -8.76 -6.16
C GLY A 265 -0.48 -9.72 -7.16
N SER A 266 0.34 -10.43 -7.96
CA SER A 266 -0.18 -11.34 -8.97
C SER A 266 -0.73 -12.64 -8.38
N THR A 267 -1.79 -13.16 -8.99
CA THR A 267 -2.42 -14.44 -8.60
C THR A 267 -1.44 -15.60 -8.62
N ASP A 268 -0.52 -15.64 -9.60
CA ASP A 268 0.44 -16.75 -9.71
C ASP A 268 1.48 -16.72 -8.58
N VAL A 269 1.95 -15.53 -8.18
CA VAL A 269 2.83 -15.40 -7.01
C VAL A 269 2.09 -15.83 -5.75
N PHE A 270 0.84 -15.41 -5.57
CA PHE A 270 0.03 -15.81 -4.42
C PHE A 270 -0.17 -17.33 -4.31
N LYS A 271 -0.49 -17.99 -5.44
CA LYS A 271 -0.58 -19.46 -5.50
C LYS A 271 0.74 -20.14 -5.12
N SER A 272 1.87 -19.57 -5.58
CA SER A 272 3.21 -20.08 -5.24
C SER A 272 3.50 -19.94 -3.75
N LEU A 273 3.17 -18.78 -3.14
CA LEU A 273 3.31 -18.56 -1.69
C LEU A 273 2.49 -19.58 -0.90
N TRP A 274 1.23 -19.76 -1.27
CA TRP A 274 0.33 -20.73 -0.65
C TRP A 274 0.87 -22.16 -0.72
N SER A 275 1.31 -22.59 -1.91
CA SER A 275 1.91 -23.92 -2.12
C SER A 275 3.15 -24.15 -1.26
N LYS A 276 4.04 -23.14 -1.20
CA LYS A 276 5.29 -23.22 -0.41
C LYS A 276 5.01 -23.27 1.10
N VAL A 277 4.04 -22.49 1.58
CA VAL A 277 3.62 -22.55 3.00
C VAL A 277 3.04 -23.91 3.33
N GLY A 278 2.20 -24.49 2.46
CA GLY A 278 1.65 -25.82 2.63
C GLY A 278 2.77 -26.90 2.67
N ALA A 279 3.76 -26.80 1.80
CA ALA A 279 4.89 -27.72 1.79
C ALA A 279 5.76 -27.63 3.06
N ASN A 280 5.82 -26.45 3.68
CA ASN A 280 6.62 -26.18 4.88
C ASN A 280 5.83 -26.27 6.17
N ILE A 281 4.58 -26.75 6.16
CA ILE A 281 3.64 -26.64 7.30
C ILE A 281 4.20 -27.23 8.60
N ASN A 282 5.02 -28.29 8.52
CA ASN A 282 5.60 -28.94 9.68
C ASN A 282 6.82 -28.19 10.27
N LEU A 283 7.31 -27.16 9.58
CA LEU A 283 8.42 -26.33 10.04
C LEU A 283 7.98 -25.27 11.05
N TYR A 284 6.76 -24.76 10.90
CA TYR A 284 6.30 -23.59 11.63
C TYR A 284 5.88 -23.94 13.07
N ARG A 285 6.08 -22.97 13.98
CA ARG A 285 5.60 -23.07 15.36
C ARG A 285 4.08 -23.09 15.46
N ASP A 286 3.43 -22.33 14.58
CA ASP A 286 1.98 -22.27 14.39
C ASP A 286 1.72 -22.10 12.89
N TYR A 287 0.55 -22.53 12.38
CA TYR A 287 0.23 -22.40 10.97
C TYR A 287 0.13 -20.91 10.57
N PRO A 288 0.87 -20.45 9.55
CA PRO A 288 0.80 -19.06 9.12
C PRO A 288 -0.57 -18.68 8.57
N ARG A 289 -1.07 -17.50 8.91
CA ARG A 289 -2.29 -16.93 8.31
C ARG A 289 -1.92 -16.28 6.99
N ILE A 290 -2.61 -16.64 5.93
CA ILE A 290 -2.33 -16.09 4.59
C ILE A 290 -3.50 -15.23 4.17
N VAL A 291 -3.25 -13.92 4.07
CA VAL A 291 -4.20 -12.94 3.57
C VAL A 291 -3.64 -12.40 2.26
N GLY A 292 -4.41 -12.53 1.18
CA GLY A 292 -3.96 -12.10 -0.14
C GLY A 292 -5.06 -11.44 -0.94
N GLU A 293 -4.68 -10.33 -1.57
CA GLU A 293 -5.43 -9.68 -2.62
C GLU A 293 -4.68 -9.85 -3.95
N THR A 294 -5.36 -10.30 -4.99
CA THR A 294 -4.75 -10.61 -6.28
C THR A 294 -5.42 -9.86 -7.43
N GLY A 295 -5.13 -10.24 -8.67
CA GLY A 295 -5.72 -9.60 -9.84
C GLY A 295 -7.25 -9.73 -9.87
N GLY A 296 -7.91 -8.60 -10.12
CA GLY A 296 -9.37 -8.52 -10.28
C GLY A 296 -9.83 -8.71 -11.70
N LYS A 297 -11.18 -8.92 -11.87
CA LYS A 297 -11.89 -8.96 -13.15
C LYS A 297 -13.19 -8.17 -13.05
N ASP A 298 -13.08 -6.94 -12.60
CA ASP A 298 -14.20 -6.06 -12.33
C ASP A 298 -14.94 -5.67 -13.61
N PHE A 299 -16.18 -5.27 -13.47
CA PHE A 299 -17.02 -5.01 -14.60
C PHE A 299 -17.95 -3.83 -14.38
N ILE A 300 -18.44 -3.26 -15.48
CA ILE A 300 -19.55 -2.31 -15.50
C ILE A 300 -20.74 -3.03 -16.13
N PHE A 301 -21.88 -3.02 -15.43
CA PHE A 301 -23.15 -3.52 -15.93
C PHE A 301 -24.15 -2.37 -16.04
N SER A 302 -24.57 -2.04 -17.26
CA SER A 302 -25.42 -0.89 -17.55
C SER A 302 -26.86 -1.31 -17.86
N HIS A 303 -27.84 -0.66 -17.21
CA HIS A 303 -29.26 -0.81 -17.51
C HIS A 303 -29.66 0.09 -18.70
N PRO A 304 -30.71 -0.27 -19.50
CA PRO A 304 -31.18 0.55 -20.63
C PRO A 304 -31.60 1.99 -20.29
N SER A 305 -31.97 2.27 -19.04
CA SER A 305 -32.31 3.61 -18.56
C SER A 305 -31.10 4.48 -18.21
N ALA A 306 -29.88 3.94 -18.22
CA ALA A 306 -28.70 4.69 -17.89
C ALA A 306 -28.35 5.73 -18.96
N ASP A 307 -27.82 6.87 -18.55
CA ASP A 307 -27.31 7.90 -19.46
C ASP A 307 -26.04 7.41 -20.16
N SER A 308 -26.05 7.44 -21.51
CA SER A 308 -24.97 6.90 -22.32
C SER A 308 -23.62 7.63 -22.12
N LYS A 309 -23.64 8.96 -21.83
CA LYS A 309 -22.44 9.75 -21.59
C LYS A 309 -21.83 9.41 -20.23
N ILE A 310 -22.66 9.25 -19.21
CA ILE A 310 -22.22 8.83 -17.87
C ILE A 310 -21.58 7.44 -17.94
N VAL A 311 -22.24 6.49 -18.64
CA VAL A 311 -21.69 5.13 -18.82
C VAL A 311 -20.36 5.18 -19.56
N SER A 312 -20.25 5.94 -20.65
CA SER A 312 -18.99 6.07 -21.41
C SER A 312 -17.87 6.68 -20.56
N THR A 313 -18.18 7.70 -19.75
CA THR A 313 -17.19 8.30 -18.82
C THR A 313 -16.76 7.30 -17.75
N ALA A 314 -17.70 6.53 -17.19
CA ALA A 314 -17.37 5.48 -16.22
C ALA A 314 -16.47 4.39 -16.84
N ILE A 315 -16.69 4.03 -18.12
CA ILE A 315 -15.85 3.09 -18.86
C ILE A 315 -14.42 3.65 -19.02
N VAL A 316 -14.30 4.92 -19.46
CA VAL A 316 -12.97 5.55 -19.62
C VAL A 316 -12.23 5.59 -18.29
N ARG A 317 -12.89 6.06 -17.24
CA ARG A 317 -12.29 6.15 -15.92
C ARG A 317 -11.94 4.77 -15.34
N GLY A 318 -12.90 3.85 -15.33
CA GLY A 318 -12.72 2.53 -14.73
C GLY A 318 -11.77 1.61 -15.50
N GLY A 319 -11.69 1.77 -16.84
CA GLY A 319 -10.86 0.89 -17.67
C GLY A 319 -9.47 1.42 -17.99
N PHE A 320 -9.30 2.75 -18.13
CA PHE A 320 -8.06 3.34 -18.64
C PHE A 320 -7.28 4.16 -17.61
N GLU A 321 -7.89 4.53 -16.47
CA GLU A 321 -7.18 5.25 -15.44
C GLU A 321 -5.99 4.43 -14.94
N TYR A 322 -4.84 5.08 -14.82
CA TYR A 322 -3.56 4.43 -14.52
C TYR A 322 -3.23 3.25 -15.48
N GLN A 323 -3.57 3.39 -16.75
CA GLN A 323 -3.33 2.42 -17.81
C GLN A 323 -3.94 1.04 -17.52
N GLY A 324 -5.04 0.99 -16.73
CA GLY A 324 -5.68 -0.26 -16.30
C GLY A 324 -4.87 -1.08 -15.30
N GLN A 325 -3.79 -0.54 -14.72
CA GLN A 325 -2.91 -1.25 -13.79
C GLN A 325 -3.46 -1.25 -12.35
N LYS A 326 -4.76 -1.47 -12.21
CA LYS A 326 -5.46 -1.58 -10.91
C LYS A 326 -6.14 -2.94 -10.81
N CYS A 327 -6.15 -3.56 -9.63
CA CYS A 327 -6.91 -4.77 -9.36
C CYS A 327 -8.41 -4.56 -9.60
N SER A 328 -8.91 -3.34 -9.37
CA SER A 328 -10.28 -2.86 -9.55
C SER A 328 -10.56 -2.27 -10.94
N ALA A 329 -9.65 -2.35 -11.92
CA ALA A 329 -9.89 -1.84 -13.26
C ALA A 329 -11.04 -2.60 -13.95
N ALA A 330 -11.98 -1.85 -14.54
CA ALA A 330 -13.09 -2.43 -15.28
C ALA A 330 -12.61 -3.09 -16.58
N SER A 331 -12.45 -4.42 -16.56
CA SER A 331 -11.95 -5.20 -17.68
C SER A 331 -13.05 -5.79 -18.56
N ARG A 332 -14.31 -5.69 -18.13
CA ARG A 332 -15.49 -6.18 -18.86
C ARG A 332 -16.63 -5.17 -18.76
N ILE A 333 -17.27 -4.94 -19.89
CA ILE A 333 -18.36 -3.96 -19.97
C ILE A 333 -19.57 -4.65 -20.56
N TYR A 334 -20.69 -4.64 -19.84
CA TYR A 334 -21.98 -5.17 -20.28
C TYR A 334 -22.93 -4.01 -20.53
N ILE A 335 -23.24 -3.75 -21.79
CA ILE A 335 -24.11 -2.65 -22.22
C ILE A 335 -25.34 -3.19 -22.97
N PRO A 336 -26.52 -2.58 -22.84
CA PRO A 336 -27.72 -2.99 -23.56
C PRO A 336 -27.57 -2.72 -25.04
N ASN A 337 -28.08 -3.62 -25.90
CA ASN A 337 -28.03 -3.47 -27.34
C ASN A 337 -28.68 -2.15 -27.82
N SER A 338 -29.78 -1.71 -27.16
CA SER A 338 -30.48 -0.47 -27.49
C SER A 338 -29.65 0.81 -27.30
N LYS A 339 -28.56 0.74 -26.50
CA LYS A 339 -27.67 1.88 -26.19
C LYS A 339 -26.25 1.69 -26.72
N SER A 340 -25.94 0.54 -27.29
CA SER A 340 -24.57 0.16 -27.62
C SER A 340 -23.89 1.11 -28.58
N ASN A 341 -24.57 1.51 -29.66
CA ASN A 341 -23.99 2.41 -30.66
C ASN A 341 -23.70 3.80 -30.08
N GLU A 342 -24.60 4.34 -29.28
CA GLU A 342 -24.43 5.65 -28.66
C GLU A 342 -23.29 5.62 -27.62
N ILE A 343 -23.24 4.59 -26.78
CA ILE A 343 -22.15 4.41 -25.76
C ILE A 343 -20.82 4.27 -26.47
N ILE A 344 -20.71 3.42 -27.50
CA ILE A 344 -19.46 3.21 -28.23
C ILE A 344 -18.99 4.47 -28.95
N GLN A 345 -19.90 5.25 -29.52
CA GLN A 345 -19.56 6.52 -30.17
C GLN A 345 -19.02 7.53 -29.13
N ASN A 346 -19.73 7.74 -28.02
CA ASN A 346 -19.26 8.61 -26.92
C ASN A 346 -17.92 8.15 -26.37
N LEU A 347 -17.71 6.84 -26.25
CA LEU A 347 -16.45 6.26 -25.77
C LEU A 347 -15.29 6.59 -26.73
N LYS A 348 -15.48 6.41 -28.05
CA LYS A 348 -14.46 6.76 -29.06
C LYS A 348 -14.10 8.23 -29.02
N GLU A 349 -15.11 9.11 -28.88
CA GLU A 349 -14.91 10.55 -28.79
C GLU A 349 -14.08 10.90 -27.52
N GLN A 350 -14.43 10.34 -26.35
CA GLN A 350 -13.69 10.59 -25.12
C GLN A 350 -12.26 10.05 -25.19
N ILE A 351 -12.05 8.83 -25.71
CA ILE A 351 -10.71 8.24 -25.86
C ILE A 351 -9.84 9.10 -26.77
N SER A 352 -10.40 9.66 -27.85
CA SER A 352 -9.65 10.53 -28.78
C SER A 352 -9.12 11.82 -28.14
N THR A 353 -9.67 12.23 -26.99
CA THR A 353 -9.22 13.40 -26.23
C THR A 353 -8.16 13.07 -25.17
N ILE A 354 -7.90 11.80 -24.90
CA ILE A 354 -6.91 11.38 -23.90
C ILE A 354 -5.50 11.78 -24.36
N THR A 355 -4.81 12.45 -23.47
CA THR A 355 -3.39 12.80 -23.66
C THR A 355 -2.51 11.99 -22.73
N LEU A 356 -1.35 11.57 -23.25
CA LEU A 356 -0.33 10.85 -22.50
C LEU A 356 0.89 11.73 -22.27
N GLY A 357 1.55 11.57 -21.12
CA GLY A 357 2.78 12.28 -20.85
C GLY A 357 3.23 12.22 -19.40
N SER A 358 4.15 13.12 -19.04
CA SER A 358 4.68 13.21 -17.68
C SER A 358 3.58 13.57 -16.67
N PRO A 359 3.55 12.94 -15.48
CA PRO A 359 2.62 13.30 -14.40
C PRO A 359 2.83 14.73 -13.88
N ARG A 360 3.97 15.35 -14.19
CA ARG A 360 4.26 16.77 -13.87
C ARG A 360 3.30 17.71 -14.59
N ASN A 361 2.77 17.31 -15.73
CA ASN A 361 1.74 18.07 -16.46
C ASN A 361 0.36 17.53 -16.11
N PHE A 362 -0.36 18.23 -15.27
CA PHE A 362 -1.68 17.82 -14.75
C PHE A 362 -2.81 17.77 -15.79
N LYS A 363 -2.52 18.09 -17.06
CA LYS A 363 -3.48 17.91 -18.15
C LYS A 363 -3.53 16.48 -18.68
N HIS A 364 -2.49 15.68 -18.44
CA HIS A 364 -2.46 14.31 -18.93
C HIS A 364 -3.34 13.41 -18.07
N PHE A 365 -4.20 12.64 -18.72
CA PHE A 365 -5.05 11.64 -18.09
C PHE A 365 -4.27 10.34 -17.82
N MET A 366 -3.36 9.98 -18.72
CA MET A 366 -2.55 8.77 -18.64
C MET A 366 -1.05 9.12 -18.68
N THR A 367 -0.25 8.21 -18.15
CA THR A 367 1.21 8.32 -18.12
C THR A 367 1.84 7.05 -18.70
N ALA A 368 2.97 6.57 -18.16
CA ALA A 368 3.60 5.33 -18.60
C ALA A 368 3.09 4.11 -17.82
N VAL A 369 3.14 2.93 -18.44
CA VAL A 369 3.07 1.65 -17.73
C VAL A 369 4.32 1.46 -16.87
N ILE A 370 4.22 0.60 -15.86
CA ILE A 370 5.23 0.53 -14.80
C ILE A 370 6.60 0.01 -15.27
N HIS A 371 6.66 -0.91 -16.21
CA HIS A 371 7.90 -1.51 -16.74
C HIS A 371 7.65 -2.19 -18.10
N GLU A 372 8.73 -2.54 -18.79
CA GLU A 372 8.73 -3.16 -20.12
C GLU A 372 7.87 -4.45 -20.19
N ASN A 373 8.01 -5.36 -19.22
CA ASN A 373 7.17 -6.56 -19.17
C ASN A 373 5.67 -6.26 -19.10
N SER A 374 5.26 -5.14 -18.52
CA SER A 374 3.85 -4.72 -18.51
C SER A 374 3.45 -4.16 -19.86
N PHE A 375 4.33 -3.43 -20.53
CA PHE A 375 4.13 -2.94 -21.89
C PHE A 375 3.94 -4.09 -22.89
N ASP A 376 4.79 -5.11 -22.80
CA ASP A 376 4.74 -6.26 -23.71
C ASP A 376 3.50 -7.14 -23.52
N LYS A 377 2.87 -7.09 -22.33
CA LYS A 377 1.66 -7.86 -22.03
C LYS A 377 0.35 -7.17 -22.43
N ILE A 378 0.37 -5.87 -22.61
CA ILE A 378 -0.80 -5.07 -23.01
C ILE A 378 -0.93 -4.99 -24.53
#